data_4fd197e5492f8eceeef0e8cbd966b0d7
#
_entry.id   4fd197e5492f8eceeef0e8cbd966b0d7
#
_cell.length_a   1.000
_cell.length_b   1.000
_cell.length_c   1.000
_cell.angle_alpha   90.00
_cell.angle_beta   90.00
_cell.angle_gamma   90.00
#
_symmetry.space_group_name_H-M   'P 1'
#
loop_
_entity.id
_entity.type
_entity.pdbx_description
1 polymer ?
#
loop_
_entity_poly.entity_id
_entity_poly.type
_entity_poly.pdbx_seq_one_letter_code
_entity_poly.pdbx_strand_id
1 'polypeptide(L)'
;MDRYVWHSVRDELPPASSPLLILATERQLRDIEGDIIPGRAIKNIQFGYFAPDYETSAWRDEMDTPVYEGEDFKITHWMFAPNMPEE
;
A
#
# COMPACT_ATOMS: atom_id res chain seq x y z
N MET A 1 12.27 17.83 5.17
CA MET A 1 11.04 17.00 5.07
C MET A 1 11.16 15.76 5.93
N ASP A 2 10.12 15.48 6.65
CA ASP A 2 10.08 14.33 7.53
C ASP A 2 9.72 13.09 6.71
N ARG A 3 10.62 12.13 6.60
CA ARG A 3 10.39 10.95 5.78
C ARG A 3 9.58 9.86 6.50
N TYR A 4 9.27 10.06 7.78
CA TYR A 4 8.50 9.09 8.56
C TYR A 4 7.08 9.55 8.83
N VAL A 5 6.55 10.39 7.96
CA VAL A 5 5.18 10.86 8.02
C VAL A 5 4.35 10.10 7.01
N TRP A 6 3.19 9.62 7.44
CA TRP A 6 2.24 8.97 6.55
C TRP A 6 1.63 9.99 5.59
N HIS A 7 1.62 9.64 4.31
CA HIS A 7 0.95 10.43 3.27
C HIS A 7 -0.28 9.67 2.81
N SER A 8 -1.42 10.35 2.77
CA SER A 8 -2.64 9.74 2.23
C SER A 8 -2.53 9.66 0.71
N VAL A 9 -2.88 8.51 0.14
CA VAL A 9 -2.87 8.36 -1.33
C VAL A 9 -3.88 9.27 -2.02
N ARG A 10 -4.87 9.77 -1.28
CA ARG A 10 -5.83 10.73 -1.82
C ARG A 10 -5.22 12.11 -2.04
N ASP A 11 -4.22 12.45 -1.22
CA ASP A 11 -3.62 13.78 -1.25
C ASP A 11 -2.36 13.80 -2.09
N GLU A 12 -1.60 12.71 -2.03
CA GLU A 12 -0.28 12.69 -2.65
C GLU A 12 0.11 11.26 -2.97
N LEU A 13 0.54 11.03 -4.20
CA LEU A 13 1.10 9.74 -4.59
C LEU A 13 2.62 9.77 -4.43
N PRO A 14 3.26 8.61 -4.22
CA PRO A 14 4.71 8.56 -4.18
C PRO A 14 5.33 8.99 -5.50
N PRO A 15 6.59 9.38 -5.50
CA PRO A 15 7.28 9.65 -6.77
C PRO A 15 7.34 8.39 -7.63
N ALA A 16 7.27 8.59 -8.95
CA ALA A 16 7.41 7.48 -9.89
C ALA A 16 8.78 6.82 -9.68
N SER A 17 8.82 5.49 -9.84
CA SER A 17 10.02 4.71 -9.58
C SER A 17 10.53 4.96 -8.15
N SER A 18 9.62 4.86 -7.21
CA SER A 18 9.93 5.16 -5.81
C SER A 18 10.97 4.20 -5.24
N PRO A 19 11.69 4.63 -4.18
CA PRO A 19 12.42 3.68 -3.37
C PRO A 19 11.45 2.80 -2.58
N LEU A 20 11.98 1.91 -1.75
CA LEU A 20 11.14 1.07 -0.91
C LEU A 20 10.27 1.92 -0.01
N LEU A 21 9.00 1.59 0.04
CA LEU A 21 8.00 2.29 0.84
C LEU A 21 7.40 1.34 1.87
N ILE A 22 6.81 1.92 2.90
CA ILE A 22 5.90 1.20 3.78
C ILE A 22 4.49 1.62 3.37
N LEU A 23 3.66 0.63 3.08
CA LEU A 23 2.30 0.85 2.60
C LEU A 23 1.32 0.45 3.70
N ALA A 24 0.39 1.35 4.01
CA ALA A 24 -0.73 1.02 4.89
C ALA A 24 -1.88 0.53 4.03
N THR A 25 -2.41 -0.63 4.39
CA THR A 25 -3.46 -1.28 3.62
C THR A 25 -4.69 -1.49 4.48
N GLU A 26 -5.83 -1.59 3.82
CA GLU A 26 -7.10 -1.84 4.49
C GLU A 26 -7.89 -2.87 3.68
N ARG A 27 -8.30 -3.93 4.35
CA ARG A 27 -9.12 -4.98 3.73
C ARG A 27 -10.45 -5.09 4.46
N GLN A 28 -11.53 -4.95 3.71
CA GLN A 28 -12.87 -5.12 4.26
C GLN A 28 -13.12 -6.59 4.59
N LEU A 29 -13.76 -6.83 5.73
CA LEU A 29 -14.15 -8.19 6.09
C LEU A 29 -15.46 -8.56 5.41
N ARG A 30 -15.57 -9.83 5.04
CA ARG A 30 -16.78 -10.37 4.44
C ARG A 30 -17.36 -11.42 5.37
N ASP A 31 -18.68 -11.54 5.38
CA ASP A 31 -19.34 -12.57 6.16
C ASP A 31 -19.33 -13.91 5.41
N ILE A 32 -19.96 -14.90 5.99
CA ILE A 32 -19.98 -16.25 5.42
C ILE A 32 -20.70 -16.30 4.06
N GLU A 33 -21.56 -15.33 3.79
CA GLU A 33 -22.27 -15.24 2.52
C GLU A 33 -21.52 -14.43 1.48
N GLY A 34 -20.37 -13.87 1.86
CA GLY A 34 -19.54 -13.10 0.95
C GLY A 34 -19.86 -11.62 0.91
N ASP A 35 -20.73 -11.13 1.77
CA ASP A 35 -21.10 -9.72 1.83
C ASP A 35 -20.15 -8.95 2.73
N ILE A 36 -19.83 -7.72 2.34
CA ILE A 36 -18.97 -6.86 3.15
C ILE A 36 -19.69 -6.52 4.46
N ILE A 37 -18.96 -6.70 5.57
CA ILE A 37 -19.47 -6.35 6.89
C ILE A 37 -19.19 -4.88 7.12
N PRO A 38 -20.20 -4.00 7.19
CA PRO A 38 -19.96 -2.56 7.36
C PRO A 38 -19.18 -2.25 8.63
N GLY A 39 -18.20 -1.36 8.50
CA GLY A 39 -17.42 -0.90 9.64
C GLY A 39 -16.38 -1.89 10.15
N ARG A 40 -16.20 -3.02 9.48
CA ARG A 40 -15.22 -4.03 9.90
C ARG A 40 -14.15 -4.13 8.83
N ALA A 41 -12.92 -3.81 9.20
CA ALA A 41 -11.80 -3.87 8.28
C ALA A 41 -10.53 -4.28 9.03
N ILE A 42 -9.64 -4.95 8.32
CA ILE A 42 -8.31 -5.28 8.83
C ILE A 42 -7.33 -4.30 8.23
N LYS A 43 -6.55 -3.64 9.07
CA LYS A 43 -5.51 -2.71 8.65
C LYS A 43 -4.16 -3.35 8.88
N ASN A 44 -3.31 -3.30 7.86
CA ASN A 44 -1.97 -3.86 7.92
C ASN A 44 -0.97 -2.91 7.28
N ILE A 45 0.28 -3.22 7.48
CA ILE A 45 1.35 -2.54 6.75
C ILE A 45 2.17 -3.58 6.01
N GLN A 46 2.76 -3.17 4.88
CA GLN A 46 3.65 -4.02 4.12
C GLN A 46 4.65 -3.16 3.39
N PHE A 47 5.76 -3.74 2.99
CA PHE A 47 6.72 -3.05 2.14
C PHE A 47 6.28 -3.10 0.69
N GLY A 48 6.64 -2.10 -0.07
CA GLY A 48 6.32 -2.09 -1.48
C GLY A 48 6.91 -0.90 -2.22
N TYR A 49 6.50 -0.77 -3.48
CA TYR A 49 6.99 0.28 -4.38
C TYR A 49 5.82 0.88 -5.15
N PHE A 50 6.04 2.09 -5.64
CA PHE A 50 5.11 2.72 -6.56
C PHE A 50 5.79 2.83 -7.92
N ALA A 51 5.27 2.13 -8.91
CA ALA A 51 5.83 2.07 -10.25
C ALA A 51 4.71 2.19 -11.29
N PRO A 52 4.24 3.42 -11.56
CA PRO A 52 3.07 3.62 -12.41
C PRO A 52 3.29 3.26 -13.88
N ASP A 53 4.52 2.99 -14.29
CA ASP A 53 4.82 2.61 -15.66
C ASP A 53 4.51 1.15 -15.98
N TYR A 54 4.21 0.35 -14.96
CA TYR A 54 3.86 -1.06 -15.19
C TYR A 54 2.43 -1.16 -15.70
N GLU A 55 2.21 -2.10 -16.62
CA GLU A 55 0.90 -2.31 -17.24
C GLU A 55 -0.11 -2.95 -16.28
N THR A 56 0.37 -3.65 -15.27
CA THR A 56 -0.50 -4.37 -14.34
C THR A 56 -1.03 -3.45 -13.25
N SER A 57 -0.27 -3.29 -12.19
CA SER A 57 -0.64 -2.40 -11.11
C SER A 57 0.52 -1.45 -10.82
N ALA A 58 0.19 -0.20 -10.50
CA ALA A 58 1.22 0.77 -10.11
C ALA A 58 1.85 0.41 -8.77
N TRP A 59 1.18 -0.37 -7.95
CA TRP A 59 1.70 -0.80 -6.66
C TRP A 59 2.31 -2.18 -6.77
N ARG A 60 3.49 -2.35 -6.18
CA ARG A 60 4.20 -3.61 -6.20
C ARG A 60 4.68 -3.92 -4.79
N ASP A 61 4.73 -5.21 -4.44
CA ASP A 61 5.25 -5.60 -3.13
C ASP A 61 6.79 -5.66 -3.16
N GLU A 62 7.39 -6.04 -2.05
CA GLU A 62 8.84 -6.08 -1.95
C GLU A 62 9.48 -7.15 -2.84
N MET A 63 8.71 -8.10 -3.30
CA MET A 63 9.15 -9.13 -4.24
C MET A 63 8.89 -8.75 -5.69
N ASP A 64 8.50 -7.51 -5.93
CA ASP A 64 8.17 -6.97 -7.24
C ASP A 64 6.97 -7.67 -7.88
N THR A 65 6.04 -8.13 -7.06
CA THR A 65 4.79 -8.72 -7.50
C THR A 65 3.70 -7.65 -7.47
N PRO A 66 2.82 -7.59 -8.49
CA PRO A 66 1.76 -6.59 -8.50
C PRO A 66 0.83 -6.72 -7.29
N VAL A 67 0.46 -5.57 -6.72
CA VAL A 67 -0.52 -5.50 -5.64
C VAL A 67 -1.78 -4.87 -6.23
N TYR A 68 -2.84 -5.65 -6.35
CA TYR A 68 -4.07 -5.19 -6.98
C TYR A 68 -5.04 -4.67 -5.95
N GLU A 69 -5.52 -3.46 -6.17
CA GLU A 69 -6.60 -2.90 -5.39
C GLU A 69 -7.93 -3.34 -5.97
N GLY A 70 -8.93 -3.45 -5.12
CA GLY A 70 -10.25 -3.83 -5.53
C GLY A 70 -11.30 -3.29 -4.58
N GLU A 71 -12.50 -3.84 -4.69
CA GLU A 71 -13.62 -3.39 -3.89
C GLU A 71 -13.38 -3.52 -2.40
N ASP A 72 -12.70 -4.58 -1.98
CA ASP A 72 -12.51 -4.89 -0.57
C ASP A 72 -11.06 -4.74 -0.09
N PHE A 73 -10.16 -4.28 -0.95
CA PHE A 73 -8.76 -4.09 -0.57
C PHE A 73 -8.21 -2.83 -1.21
N LYS A 74 -7.56 -2.00 -0.42
CA LYS A 74 -6.96 -0.77 -0.93
C LYS A 74 -5.72 -0.39 -0.12
N ILE A 75 -4.87 0.38 -0.76
CA ILE A 75 -3.72 1.02 -0.13
C ILE A 75 -4.17 2.43 0.23
N THR A 76 -4.07 2.79 1.50
CA THR A 76 -4.59 4.06 1.99
C THR A 76 -3.52 5.12 2.20
N HIS A 77 -2.33 4.70 2.64
CA HIS A 77 -1.25 5.60 2.97
C HIS A 77 0.09 4.98 2.61
N TRP A 78 1.09 5.82 2.50
CA TRP A 78 2.46 5.38 2.25
C TRP A 78 3.43 6.28 3.00
N MET A 79 4.63 5.78 3.24
CA MET A 79 5.73 6.56 3.76
C MET A 79 7.03 5.92 3.27
N PHE A 80 8.11 6.70 3.27
CA PHE A 80 9.41 6.14 2.90
C PHE A 80 9.89 5.17 3.95
N ALA A 81 10.38 4.02 3.52
CA ALA A 81 10.95 3.05 4.44
C ALA A 81 12.30 3.55 4.95
N PRO A 82 12.67 3.23 6.20
CA PRO A 82 14.00 3.56 6.67
C PRO A 82 15.06 2.80 5.87
N ASN A 83 16.24 3.39 5.79
CA ASN A 83 17.36 2.71 5.15
C ASN A 83 17.75 1.50 5.99
N MET A 84 18.08 0.41 5.31
CA MET A 84 18.55 -0.78 6.01
C MET A 84 19.92 -0.51 6.61
N PRO A 85 20.21 -1.06 7.80
CA PRO A 85 21.53 -0.88 8.39
C PRO A 85 22.59 -1.58 7.53
N GLU A 86 23.76 -0.99 7.51
CA GLU A 86 24.92 -1.58 6.84
C GLU A 86 25.74 -2.34 7.87
N GLU A 87 26.25 -3.49 7.46
CA GLU A 87 27.10 -4.31 8.30
C GLU A 87 28.44 -3.66 8.55
#